data_be0061eb3dc4955e3b94395ee9660ee9
#
_entry.id   be0061eb3dc4955e3b94395ee9660ee9
#
_cell.length_a   1.000
_cell.length_b   1.000
_cell.length_c   1.000
_cell.angle_alpha   90.00
_cell.angle_beta   90.00
_cell.angle_gamma   90.00
#
_symmetry.space_group_name_H-M   'P 1'
#
loop_
_entity.id
_entity.type
_entity.pdbx_description
1 polymer ?
#
loop_
_entity_poly.entity_id
_entity_poly.type
_entity_poly.pdbx_seq_one_letter_code
_entity_poly.pdbx_strand_id
1 'polypeptide(L)'
;MCIRDRSGPDRALGSSHNMLLGALAVAQRHVRIQSPYFLPDQTLIGALATAARRGIHVDIVIPGKNNLRLVDYAMSAQLDQVVRTGCRVWRAHGAFDHSKLMTVDDAWAYVGSSNLDPRSLRLNFELDTEIYDPTVARWIGGRIDGLIGQAKRVALEDLTQAPFAKRLRNKIIWLATPYL
;
A
#
# COMPACT_ATOMS: atom_id res chain seq x y z
N MET A 1 2.32 -20.49 11.69
CA MET A 1 3.18 -19.68 12.59
C MET A 1 2.73 -18.24 12.52
N CYS A 2 2.73 -17.53 13.64
CA CYS A 2 2.33 -16.12 13.69
C CYS A 2 3.42 -15.34 14.44
N ILE A 3 3.91 -14.26 13.87
CA ILE A 3 4.90 -13.37 14.48
C ILE A 3 4.23 -12.01 14.69
N ARG A 4 4.43 -11.42 15.86
CA ARG A 4 3.95 -10.07 16.18
C ARG A 4 5.15 -9.12 16.20
N ASP A 5 5.10 -8.11 15.37
CA ASP A 5 6.08 -7.05 15.30
C ASP A 5 5.52 -5.77 15.93
N ARG A 6 6.32 -5.14 16.77
CA ARG A 6 6.09 -3.80 17.26
C ARG A 6 7.06 -2.85 16.59
N SER A 7 6.57 -1.85 15.91
CA SER A 7 7.39 -0.77 15.37
C SER A 7 7.12 0.55 16.10
N GLY A 8 8.08 1.46 16.05
CA GLY A 8 7.97 2.77 16.68
C GLY A 8 9.26 3.54 16.58
N PRO A 9 9.28 4.80 17.08
CA PRO A 9 10.46 5.68 17.04
C PRO A 9 11.54 5.29 18.07
N ASP A 10 11.43 4.15 18.69
CA ASP A 10 12.37 3.58 19.63
C ASP A 10 13.36 2.59 18.95
N ARG A 11 13.82 1.55 19.68
CA ARG A 11 14.76 0.55 19.19
C ARG A 11 14.21 -0.31 18.04
N ALA A 12 12.91 -0.29 17.80
CA ALA A 12 12.25 -1.05 16.73
C ALA A 12 11.98 -0.19 15.48
N LEU A 13 12.71 0.92 15.31
CA LEU A 13 12.57 1.81 14.16
C LEU A 13 12.71 1.06 12.84
N GLY A 14 11.70 1.13 12.00
CA GLY A 14 11.70 0.56 10.66
C GLY A 14 11.42 -0.93 10.58
N SER A 15 11.06 -1.63 11.66
CA SER A 15 10.76 -3.08 11.62
C SER A 15 9.66 -3.40 10.62
N SER A 16 8.52 -2.71 10.67
CA SER A 16 7.41 -2.91 9.73
C SER A 16 7.83 -2.60 8.28
N HIS A 17 8.64 -1.55 8.07
CA HIS A 17 9.17 -1.23 6.75
C HIS A 17 10.06 -2.34 6.20
N ASN A 18 11.00 -2.85 7.01
CA ASN A 18 11.90 -3.93 6.61
C ASN A 18 11.14 -5.25 6.35
N MET A 19 10.12 -5.56 7.16
CA MET A 19 9.23 -6.70 6.94
C MET A 19 8.53 -6.61 5.58
N LEU A 20 7.96 -5.44 5.23
CA LEU A 20 7.31 -5.23 3.93
C LEU A 20 8.30 -5.38 2.76
N LEU A 21 9.52 -4.83 2.89
CA LEU A 21 10.57 -4.99 1.87
C LEU A 21 10.97 -6.46 1.71
N GLY A 22 11.14 -7.18 2.81
CA GLY A 22 11.43 -8.62 2.81
C GLY A 22 10.33 -9.43 2.13
N ALA A 23 9.06 -9.16 2.45
CA ALA A 23 7.91 -9.82 1.83
C ALA A 23 7.86 -9.59 0.30
N LEU A 24 8.13 -8.35 -0.16
CA LEU A 24 8.22 -8.03 -1.60
C LEU A 24 9.40 -8.73 -2.28
N ALA A 25 10.53 -8.86 -1.59
CA ALA A 25 11.74 -9.48 -2.13
C ALA A 25 11.57 -10.98 -2.40
N VAL A 26 10.83 -11.69 -1.54
CA VAL A 26 10.61 -13.15 -1.66
C VAL A 26 9.41 -13.52 -2.53
N ALA A 27 8.57 -12.57 -2.90
CA ALA A 27 7.39 -12.80 -3.73
C ALA A 27 7.76 -13.43 -5.08
N GLN A 28 6.96 -14.39 -5.55
CA GLN A 28 7.19 -15.14 -6.78
C GLN A 28 6.05 -15.03 -7.80
N ARG A 29 4.81 -14.79 -7.36
CA ARG A 29 3.63 -14.79 -8.24
C ARG A 29 2.73 -13.59 -8.04
N HIS A 30 2.30 -13.35 -6.80
CA HIS A 30 1.27 -12.35 -6.52
C HIS A 30 1.48 -11.67 -5.18
N VAL A 31 1.39 -10.36 -5.18
CA VAL A 31 1.33 -9.50 -4.00
C VAL A 31 0.01 -8.74 -4.02
N ARG A 32 -0.78 -8.84 -2.96
CA ARG A 32 -2.00 -8.06 -2.76
C ARG A 32 -1.83 -7.17 -1.55
N ILE A 33 -2.14 -5.91 -1.71
CA ILE A 33 -2.03 -4.90 -0.64
C ILE A 33 -3.36 -4.18 -0.51
N GLN A 34 -3.87 -4.01 0.71
CA GLN A 34 -4.95 -3.09 1.03
C GLN A 34 -4.45 -2.11 2.07
N SER A 35 -4.50 -0.81 1.77
CA SER A 35 -4.10 0.24 2.71
C SER A 35 -4.98 1.48 2.54
N PRO A 36 -5.52 2.04 3.64
CA PRO A 36 -6.33 3.27 3.56
C PRO A 36 -5.49 4.49 3.22
N TYR A 37 -4.25 4.53 3.68
CA TYR A 37 -3.28 5.56 3.36
C TYR A 37 -2.07 4.92 2.69
N PHE A 38 -1.84 5.28 1.43
CA PHE A 38 -0.80 4.71 0.60
C PHE A 38 0.10 5.83 0.06
N LEU A 39 1.12 6.14 0.84
CA LEU A 39 2.14 7.15 0.56
C LEU A 39 3.55 6.55 0.73
N PRO A 40 3.87 5.50 -0.04
CA PRO A 40 5.12 4.76 0.12
C PRO A 40 6.34 5.67 -0.10
N ASP A 41 7.39 5.44 0.66
CA ASP A 41 8.67 6.10 0.43
C ASP A 41 9.35 5.53 -0.84
N GLN A 42 10.46 6.15 -1.24
CA GLN A 42 11.18 5.77 -2.47
C GLN A 42 11.72 4.33 -2.41
N THR A 43 12.09 3.85 -1.23
CA THR A 43 12.58 2.48 -1.04
C THR A 43 11.47 1.47 -1.30
N LEU A 44 10.27 1.70 -0.75
CA LEU A 44 9.12 0.83 -0.96
C LEU A 44 8.59 0.91 -2.40
N ILE A 45 8.60 2.11 -3.04
CA ILE A 45 8.30 2.25 -4.47
C ILE A 45 9.29 1.43 -5.31
N GLY A 46 10.58 1.50 -4.98
CA GLY A 46 11.63 0.71 -5.65
C GLY A 46 11.42 -0.80 -5.50
N ALA A 47 11.03 -1.26 -4.32
CA ALA A 47 10.74 -2.67 -4.06
C ALA A 47 9.49 -3.15 -4.83
N LEU A 48 8.41 -2.36 -4.84
CA LEU A 48 7.20 -2.63 -5.63
C LEU A 48 7.51 -2.68 -7.13
N ALA A 49 8.31 -1.72 -7.62
CA ALA A 49 8.77 -1.68 -9.01
C ALA A 49 9.60 -2.91 -9.38
N THR A 50 10.50 -3.33 -8.50
CA THR A 50 11.33 -4.51 -8.71
C THR A 50 10.48 -5.77 -8.75
N ALA A 51 9.52 -5.94 -7.85
CA ALA A 51 8.58 -7.06 -7.87
C ALA A 51 7.80 -7.09 -9.19
N ALA A 52 7.20 -5.97 -9.61
CA ALA A 52 6.45 -5.89 -10.85
C ALA A 52 7.32 -6.20 -12.09
N ARG A 53 8.57 -5.71 -12.15
CA ARG A 53 9.51 -5.99 -13.26
C ARG A 53 9.98 -7.45 -13.29
N ARG A 54 9.96 -8.16 -12.17
CA ARG A 54 10.18 -9.61 -12.11
C ARG A 54 8.99 -10.42 -12.63
N GLY A 55 7.92 -9.77 -13.07
CA GLY A 55 6.69 -10.40 -13.57
C GLY A 55 5.68 -10.76 -12.48
N ILE A 56 5.88 -10.29 -11.26
CA ILE A 56 4.96 -10.53 -10.15
C ILE A 56 3.75 -9.62 -10.30
N HIS A 57 2.56 -10.17 -10.12
CA HIS A 57 1.32 -9.40 -10.09
C HIS A 57 1.22 -8.64 -8.78
N VAL A 58 1.34 -7.31 -8.83
CA VAL A 58 1.21 -6.45 -7.64
C VAL A 58 -0.09 -5.66 -7.74
N ASP A 59 -1.04 -5.98 -6.87
CA ASP A 59 -2.34 -5.31 -6.74
C ASP A 59 -2.41 -4.51 -5.44
N ILE A 60 -2.76 -3.24 -5.56
CA ILE A 60 -2.86 -2.31 -4.45
C ILE A 60 -4.27 -1.72 -4.42
N VAL A 61 -5.00 -1.99 -3.34
CA VAL A 61 -6.35 -1.48 -3.11
C VAL A 61 -6.29 -0.30 -2.14
N ILE A 62 -6.81 0.83 -2.57
CA ILE A 62 -6.96 2.05 -1.78
C ILE A 62 -8.44 2.48 -1.76
N PRO A 63 -8.90 3.27 -0.79
CA PRO A 63 -10.26 3.78 -0.79
C PRO A 63 -10.59 4.63 -2.02
N GLY A 64 -11.81 4.50 -2.54
CA GLY A 64 -12.32 5.35 -3.62
C GLY A 64 -12.53 6.78 -3.16
N LYS A 65 -13.01 6.93 -1.91
CA LYS A 65 -13.08 8.22 -1.18
C LYS A 65 -12.34 8.07 0.13
N ASN A 66 -11.38 8.94 0.38
CA ASN A 66 -10.65 8.95 1.64
C ASN A 66 -11.38 9.85 2.66
N ASN A 67 -11.34 9.49 3.94
CA ASN A 67 -11.86 10.31 5.03
C ASN A 67 -11.03 11.61 5.24
N LEU A 68 -9.73 11.60 4.87
CA LEU A 68 -8.82 12.73 4.92
C LEU A 68 -8.51 13.25 3.50
N ARG A 69 -9.15 14.35 3.10
CA ARG A 69 -9.02 14.91 1.73
C ARG A 69 -7.59 15.28 1.34
N LEU A 70 -6.81 15.81 2.29
CA LEU A 70 -5.40 16.18 2.04
C LEU A 70 -4.55 14.93 1.76
N VAL A 71 -4.77 13.87 2.52
CA VAL A 71 -4.10 12.58 2.28
C VAL A 71 -4.47 12.01 0.91
N ASP A 72 -5.73 12.07 0.49
CA ASP A 72 -6.14 11.63 -0.85
C ASP A 72 -5.46 12.44 -1.97
N TYR A 73 -5.29 13.75 -1.78
CA TYR A 73 -4.57 14.59 -2.73
C TYR A 73 -3.08 14.22 -2.79
N ALA A 74 -2.44 14.02 -1.65
CA ALA A 74 -1.05 13.57 -1.58
C ALA A 74 -0.87 12.19 -2.22
N MET A 75 -1.74 11.23 -1.90
CA MET A 75 -1.75 9.90 -2.54
C MET A 75 -1.86 10.03 -4.06
N SER A 76 -2.82 10.80 -4.55
CA SER A 76 -3.05 10.99 -5.99
C SER A 76 -1.83 11.58 -6.72
N ALA A 77 -0.98 12.37 -6.03
CA ALA A 77 0.24 12.92 -6.59
C ALA A 77 1.38 11.90 -6.76
N GLN A 78 1.30 10.76 -6.06
CA GLN A 78 2.35 9.75 -6.05
C GLN A 78 1.99 8.48 -6.84
N LEU A 79 0.68 8.25 -7.08
CA LEU A 79 0.22 7.02 -7.75
C LEU A 79 0.82 6.83 -9.15
N ASP A 80 1.16 7.92 -9.86
CA ASP A 80 1.77 7.81 -11.19
C ASP A 80 3.11 7.07 -11.14
N GLN A 81 3.91 7.27 -10.09
CA GLN A 81 5.18 6.56 -9.91
C GLN A 81 4.97 5.05 -9.76
N VAL A 82 3.94 4.65 -9.02
CA VAL A 82 3.63 3.24 -8.76
C VAL A 82 3.00 2.57 -9.99
N VAL A 83 2.04 3.23 -10.64
CA VAL A 83 1.37 2.68 -11.84
C VAL A 83 2.34 2.53 -13.02
N ARG A 84 3.27 3.48 -13.23
CA ARG A 84 4.31 3.40 -14.27
C ARG A 84 5.23 2.19 -14.13
N THR A 85 5.38 1.64 -12.93
CA THR A 85 6.26 0.49 -12.71
C THR A 85 5.61 -0.86 -13.03
N GLY A 86 4.32 -0.85 -13.38
CA GLY A 86 3.56 -2.05 -13.70
C GLY A 86 2.65 -2.53 -12.55
N CYS A 87 2.69 -1.89 -11.39
CA CYS A 87 1.74 -2.17 -10.32
C CYS A 87 0.32 -1.75 -10.71
N ARG A 88 -0.67 -2.53 -10.29
CA ARG A 88 -2.09 -2.25 -10.52
C ARG A 88 -2.67 -1.62 -9.26
N VAL A 89 -3.19 -0.42 -9.39
CA VAL A 89 -3.83 0.29 -8.28
C VAL A 89 -5.34 0.33 -8.52
N TRP A 90 -6.11 0.08 -7.47
CA TRP A 90 -7.55 -0.05 -7.50
C TRP A 90 -8.17 0.87 -6.45
N ARG A 91 -9.16 1.67 -6.86
CA ARG A 91 -9.97 2.48 -5.94
C ARG A 91 -11.25 1.75 -5.61
N ALA A 92 -11.35 1.25 -4.38
CA ALA A 92 -12.50 0.50 -3.90
C ALA A 92 -13.75 1.38 -3.79
N HIS A 93 -14.90 0.83 -4.14
CA HIS A 93 -16.20 1.47 -3.92
C HIS A 93 -16.73 1.18 -2.51
N GLY A 94 -17.71 1.97 -2.06
CA GLY A 94 -18.41 1.75 -0.79
C GLY A 94 -17.85 2.56 0.37
N ALA A 95 -18.06 2.06 1.59
CA ALA A 95 -17.63 2.70 2.82
C ALA A 95 -16.10 2.72 2.94
N PHE A 96 -15.59 3.69 3.67
CA PHE A 96 -14.15 3.79 3.96
C PHE A 96 -13.71 2.60 4.82
N ASP A 97 -12.88 1.74 4.27
CA ASP A 97 -12.28 0.59 4.97
C ASP A 97 -10.88 0.97 5.46
N HIS A 98 -10.66 0.86 6.77
CA HIS A 98 -9.40 1.23 7.42
C HIS A 98 -8.45 0.04 7.61
N SER A 99 -8.72 -1.10 6.99
CA SER A 99 -7.87 -2.29 7.10
C SER A 99 -6.50 -2.09 6.43
N LYS A 100 -5.47 -2.66 7.03
CA LYS A 100 -4.12 -2.75 6.50
C LYS A 100 -3.76 -4.22 6.39
N LEU A 101 -3.78 -4.70 5.17
CA LEU A 101 -3.63 -6.10 4.83
C LEU A 101 -2.62 -6.24 3.68
N MET A 102 -1.83 -7.30 3.74
CA MET A 102 -1.01 -7.73 2.61
C MET A 102 -0.98 -9.24 2.52
N THR A 103 -0.92 -9.79 1.33
CA THR A 103 -0.63 -11.21 1.11
C THR A 103 0.44 -11.39 0.06
N VAL A 104 1.25 -12.44 0.22
CA VAL A 104 2.26 -12.85 -0.74
C VAL A 104 2.05 -14.32 -1.07
N ASP A 105 1.84 -14.62 -2.36
CA ASP A 105 1.82 -15.96 -2.97
C ASP A 105 0.83 -16.94 -2.30
N ASP A 106 -0.19 -16.45 -1.63
CA ASP A 106 -1.16 -17.23 -0.84
C ASP A 106 -0.51 -18.08 0.27
N ALA A 107 0.69 -17.73 0.70
CA ALA A 107 1.47 -18.44 1.71
C ALA A 107 1.74 -17.63 2.97
N TRP A 108 1.83 -16.30 2.80
CA TRP A 108 2.09 -15.34 3.87
C TRP A 108 1.04 -14.23 3.84
N ALA A 109 0.66 -13.79 5.02
CA ALA A 109 -0.22 -12.64 5.18
C ALA A 109 0.27 -11.70 6.27
N TYR A 110 -0.06 -10.44 6.10
CA TYR A 110 0.12 -9.37 7.07
C TYR A 110 -1.22 -8.76 7.43
N VAL A 111 -1.41 -8.54 8.73
CA VAL A 111 -2.54 -7.80 9.30
C VAL A 111 -1.97 -6.87 10.37
N GLY A 112 -2.20 -5.57 10.23
CA GLY A 112 -1.60 -4.65 11.18
C GLY A 112 -2.28 -3.30 11.30
N SER A 113 -1.66 -2.45 12.09
CA SER A 113 -2.08 -1.06 12.27
C SER A 113 -1.29 -0.09 11.39
N SER A 114 -0.12 -0.48 10.85
CA SER A 114 0.74 0.36 10.03
C SER A 114 0.13 0.67 8.67
N ASN A 115 -0.06 1.95 8.36
CA ASN A 115 -0.30 2.39 7.00
C ASN A 115 1.00 2.36 6.19
N LEU A 116 0.87 2.33 4.87
CA LEU A 116 2.01 2.48 3.97
C LEU A 116 2.33 3.96 3.75
N ASP A 117 2.66 4.66 4.83
CA ASP A 117 3.05 6.06 4.85
C ASP A 117 4.24 6.29 5.80
N PRO A 118 5.01 7.40 5.62
CA PRO A 118 6.21 7.65 6.43
C PRO A 118 5.92 7.82 7.93
N ARG A 119 4.73 8.29 8.30
CA ARG A 119 4.36 8.50 9.69
C ARG A 119 4.15 7.17 10.40
N SER A 120 3.33 6.28 9.84
CA SER A 120 3.10 4.95 10.41
C SER A 120 4.37 4.11 10.44
N LEU A 121 5.17 4.16 9.37
CA LEU A 121 6.36 3.30 9.25
C LEU A 121 7.57 3.77 10.06
N ARG A 122 7.57 5.03 10.60
CA ARG A 122 8.73 5.60 11.29
C ARG A 122 8.42 6.30 12.61
N LEU A 123 7.24 6.88 12.77
CA LEU A 123 6.94 7.77 13.89
C LEU A 123 5.90 7.23 14.86
N ASN A 124 4.94 6.45 14.38
CA ASN A 124 3.90 5.90 15.24
C ASN A 124 4.36 4.62 15.93
N PHE A 125 3.79 4.35 17.09
CA PHE A 125 3.81 3.00 17.65
C PHE A 125 2.74 2.18 16.97
N GLU A 126 3.14 1.12 16.31
CA GLU A 126 2.29 0.24 15.53
C GLU A 126 2.45 -1.21 15.99
N LEU A 127 1.41 -2.00 15.77
CA LEU A 127 1.42 -3.43 16.00
C LEU A 127 1.05 -4.14 14.71
N ASP A 128 1.95 -4.94 14.23
CA ASP A 128 1.82 -5.69 12.99
C ASP A 128 1.96 -7.19 13.26
N THR A 129 1.27 -7.98 12.48
CA THR A 129 1.25 -9.44 12.63
C THR A 129 1.54 -10.09 11.29
N GLU A 130 2.60 -10.88 11.25
CA GLU A 130 2.92 -11.77 10.15
C GLU A 130 2.30 -13.15 10.41
N ILE A 131 1.64 -13.70 9.41
CA ILE A 131 0.93 -14.98 9.49
C ILE A 131 1.45 -15.90 8.39
N TYR A 132 2.17 -16.93 8.79
CA TYR A 132 2.71 -17.98 7.93
C TYR A 132 1.73 -19.15 7.89
N ASP A 133 0.57 -18.92 7.28
CA ASP A 133 -0.51 -19.90 7.12
C ASP A 133 -1.22 -19.72 5.79
N PRO A 134 -1.13 -20.70 4.87
CA PRO A 134 -1.76 -20.58 3.55
C PRO A 134 -3.29 -20.47 3.59
N THR A 135 -3.96 -20.98 4.63
CA THR A 135 -5.41 -20.89 4.75
C THR A 135 -5.83 -19.46 5.03
N VAL A 136 -5.14 -18.83 6.01
CA VAL A 136 -5.38 -17.43 6.36
C VAL A 136 -4.96 -16.50 5.22
N ALA A 137 -3.80 -16.76 4.59
CA ALA A 137 -3.31 -15.96 3.48
C ALA A 137 -4.30 -15.97 2.29
N ARG A 138 -4.84 -17.14 1.93
CA ARG A 138 -5.88 -17.24 0.89
C ARG A 138 -7.19 -16.55 1.28
N TRP A 139 -7.60 -16.66 2.53
CA TRP A 139 -8.81 -15.97 3.00
C TRP A 139 -8.67 -14.44 2.90
N ILE A 140 -7.54 -13.88 3.36
CA ILE A 140 -7.25 -12.45 3.24
C ILE A 140 -7.11 -12.04 1.76
N GLY A 141 -6.40 -12.85 0.96
CA GLY A 141 -6.26 -12.61 -0.48
C GLY A 141 -7.60 -12.58 -1.20
N GLY A 142 -8.50 -13.54 -0.90
CA GLY A 142 -9.86 -13.58 -1.45
C GLY A 142 -10.72 -12.37 -1.05
N ARG A 143 -10.54 -11.85 0.18
CA ARG A 143 -11.17 -10.59 0.60
C ARG A 143 -10.69 -9.41 -0.26
N ILE A 144 -9.38 -9.30 -0.49
CA ILE A 144 -8.81 -8.22 -1.32
C ILE A 144 -9.27 -8.38 -2.78
N ASP A 145 -9.26 -9.61 -3.32
CA ASP A 145 -9.75 -9.89 -4.69
C ASP A 145 -11.24 -9.53 -4.85
N GLY A 146 -12.07 -9.77 -3.81
CA GLY A 146 -13.45 -9.34 -3.78
C GLY A 146 -13.63 -7.81 -3.87
N LEU A 147 -12.75 -7.04 -3.22
CA LEU A 147 -12.70 -5.58 -3.36
C LEU A 147 -12.27 -5.17 -4.77
N ILE A 148 -11.24 -5.81 -5.33
CA ILE A 148 -10.73 -5.56 -6.69
C ILE A 148 -11.84 -5.77 -7.72
N GLY A 149 -12.63 -6.83 -7.59
CA GLY A 149 -13.72 -7.15 -8.52
C GLY A 149 -14.80 -6.07 -8.61
N GLN A 150 -14.90 -5.19 -7.61
CA GLN A 150 -15.85 -4.08 -7.57
C GLN A 150 -15.17 -2.71 -7.65
N ALA A 151 -13.84 -2.65 -7.74
CA ALA A 151 -13.07 -1.43 -7.70
C ALA A 151 -12.82 -0.85 -9.11
N LYS A 152 -12.60 0.46 -9.18
CA LYS A 152 -12.12 1.12 -10.39
C LYS A 152 -10.60 1.05 -10.45
N ARG A 153 -10.05 0.48 -11.53
CA ARG A 153 -8.61 0.54 -11.78
C ARG A 153 -8.16 1.97 -12.06
N VAL A 154 -7.05 2.38 -11.48
CA VAL A 154 -6.42 3.67 -11.75
C VAL A 154 -5.63 3.55 -13.03
N ALA A 155 -6.04 4.28 -14.06
CA ALA A 155 -5.30 4.38 -15.31
C ALA A 155 -4.21 5.47 -15.21
N LEU A 156 -3.07 5.24 -15.87
CA LEU A 156 -1.99 6.23 -15.89
C LEU A 156 -2.44 7.52 -16.58
N GLU A 157 -3.29 7.40 -17.59
CA GLU A 157 -3.87 8.49 -18.34
C GLU A 157 -4.69 9.43 -17.44
N ASP A 158 -5.52 8.87 -16.54
CA ASP A 158 -6.32 9.63 -15.57
C ASP A 158 -5.45 10.51 -14.65
N LEU A 159 -4.22 10.04 -14.35
CA LEU A 159 -3.27 10.76 -13.50
C LEU A 159 -2.49 11.83 -14.27
N THR A 160 -2.07 11.53 -15.49
CA THR A 160 -1.21 12.40 -16.30
C THR A 160 -1.99 13.48 -17.07
N GLN A 161 -3.22 13.19 -17.50
CA GLN A 161 -4.09 14.12 -18.23
C GLN A 161 -4.98 14.98 -17.31
N ALA A 162 -4.90 14.78 -15.98
CA ALA A 162 -5.61 15.65 -15.04
C ALA A 162 -5.20 17.13 -15.22
N PRO A 163 -6.12 18.09 -15.04
CA PRO A 163 -5.84 19.53 -15.19
C PRO A 163 -4.60 19.94 -14.39
N PHE A 164 -3.77 20.81 -14.98
CA PHE A 164 -2.51 21.27 -14.39
C PHE A 164 -2.68 21.78 -12.94
N ALA A 165 -3.69 22.60 -12.70
CA ALA A 165 -3.97 23.14 -11.36
C ALA A 165 -4.24 22.03 -10.32
N LYS A 166 -4.96 20.99 -10.72
CA LYS A 166 -5.21 19.81 -9.86
C LYS A 166 -3.91 19.07 -9.56
N ARG A 167 -3.09 18.85 -10.56
CA ARG A 167 -1.79 18.16 -10.42
C ARG A 167 -0.84 18.98 -9.55
N LEU A 168 -0.75 20.29 -9.77
CA LEU A 168 0.08 21.20 -8.98
C LEU A 168 -0.36 21.21 -7.51
N ARG A 169 -1.66 21.41 -7.24
CA ARG A 169 -2.21 21.32 -5.88
C ARG A 169 -1.81 20.02 -5.19
N ASN A 170 -2.02 18.89 -5.86
CA ASN A 170 -1.73 17.58 -5.29
C ASN A 170 -0.22 17.42 -4.98
N LYS A 171 0.66 17.92 -5.85
CA LYS A 171 2.11 17.89 -5.65
C LYS A 171 2.55 18.80 -4.49
N ILE A 172 1.96 19.97 -4.34
CA ILE A 172 2.25 20.88 -3.20
C ILE A 172 1.85 20.20 -1.89
N ILE A 173 0.66 19.59 -1.84
CA ILE A 173 0.21 18.87 -0.64
C ILE A 173 1.10 17.65 -0.36
N TRP A 174 1.53 16.94 -1.39
CA TRP A 174 2.44 15.81 -1.24
C TRP A 174 3.78 16.20 -0.61
N LEU A 175 4.31 17.39 -0.86
CA LEU A 175 5.53 17.88 -0.19
C LEU A 175 5.36 18.00 1.32
N ALA A 176 4.13 18.17 1.81
CA ALA A 176 3.81 18.21 3.23
C ALA A 176 3.56 16.82 3.85
N THR A 177 3.74 15.73 3.09
CA THR A 177 3.49 14.34 3.55
C THR A 177 4.14 13.97 4.89
N PRO A 178 5.36 14.44 5.23
CA PRO A 178 5.95 14.14 6.53
C PRO A 178 5.14 14.69 7.73
N TYR A 179 4.20 15.61 7.49
CA TYR A 179 3.37 16.29 8.49
C TYR A 179 1.88 15.92 8.41
N LEU A 180 1.49 15.09 7.42
CA LEU A 180 0.10 14.65 7.20
C LEU A 180 -0.29 13.40 7.99
#